data_10cc0a7bf7cb97a1cec94f05c888e4b4
#
_entry.id   10cc0a7bf7cb97a1cec94f05c888e4b4
#
_cell.length_a   1.000
_cell.length_b   1.000
_cell.length_c   1.000
_cell.angle_alpha   90.00
_cell.angle_beta   90.00
_cell.angle_gamma   90.00
#
_symmetry.space_group_name_H-M   'P 1'
#
loop_
_entity.id
_entity.type
_entity.pdbx_description
1 polymer ?
#
loop_
_entity_poly.entity_id
_entity_poly.type
_entity_poly.pdbx_seq_one_letter_code
_entity_poly.pdbx_strand_id
1 'polypeptide(L)'
;VIGAEGQLGIITAAIMKLHPKPVVHATALVALEDLRVAPALLNAFQDASGNAVTAYEFMSRSYVAGYEKLAPGTRRFFDASYPAILLVELASVRNEELAEILETGLGEAMEKGAVADAVIAQSDTQRQDIWAMREAAAELAFEKHPVIDTDVAVPLDRIADYLERIPGLMAEIDPGFTDIAVAHFGDGNIHYTVWP
;
A
#
# COMPACT_ATOMS: atom_id res chain seq x y z
N VAL A 1 -3.68 -10.16 25.68
CA VAL A 1 -2.35 -10.73 25.45
C VAL A 1 -1.81 -10.34 24.07
N ILE A 2 -2.70 -10.25 23.06
CA ILE A 2 -2.35 -9.71 21.76
C ILE A 2 -1.97 -8.23 21.91
N GLY A 3 -0.87 -7.78 21.29
CA GLY A 3 -0.35 -6.42 21.42
C GLY A 3 0.47 -6.15 22.70
N ALA A 4 0.71 -7.17 23.52
CA ALA A 4 1.47 -7.02 24.77
C ALA A 4 3.00 -7.19 24.61
N GLU A 5 3.48 -7.41 23.39
CA GLU A 5 4.90 -7.54 23.05
C GLU A 5 5.68 -8.52 23.96
N GLY A 6 5.03 -9.61 24.34
CA GLY A 6 5.63 -10.61 25.24
C GLY A 6 5.63 -10.28 26.74
N GLN A 7 5.18 -9.09 27.14
CA GLN A 7 5.25 -8.66 28.55
C GLN A 7 4.23 -9.36 29.46
N LEU A 8 3.12 -9.84 28.92
CA LEU A 8 2.04 -10.48 29.70
C LEU A 8 2.09 -12.01 29.67
N GLY A 9 2.92 -12.59 28.84
CA GLY A 9 3.06 -14.04 28.74
C GLY A 9 3.39 -14.54 27.34
N ILE A 10 3.50 -15.85 27.21
CA ILE A 10 3.78 -16.54 25.93
C ILE A 10 2.51 -17.24 25.47
N ILE A 11 2.09 -16.99 24.22
CA ILE A 11 0.97 -17.71 23.59
C ILE A 11 1.47 -19.07 23.16
N THR A 12 0.95 -20.14 23.77
CA THR A 12 1.35 -21.53 23.47
C THR A 12 0.42 -22.24 22.49
N ALA A 13 -0.81 -21.76 22.33
CA ALA A 13 -1.79 -22.30 21.38
C ALA A 13 -2.81 -21.23 21.02
N ALA A 14 -3.36 -21.30 19.80
CA ALA A 14 -4.43 -20.44 19.34
C ALA A 14 -5.44 -21.22 18.49
N ILE A 15 -6.72 -20.84 18.58
CA ILE A 15 -7.77 -21.31 17.67
C ILE A 15 -7.97 -20.21 16.63
N MET A 16 -7.71 -20.57 15.36
CA MET A 16 -7.82 -19.65 14.25
C MET A 16 -9.11 -19.88 13.46
N LYS A 17 -9.82 -18.81 13.13
CA LYS A 17 -10.94 -18.87 12.18
C LYS A 17 -10.36 -18.99 10.77
N LEU A 18 -10.76 -20.02 10.04
CA LEU A 18 -10.36 -20.21 8.64
C LEU A 18 -11.39 -19.59 7.71
N HIS A 19 -10.90 -19.06 6.60
CA HIS A 19 -11.71 -18.55 5.51
C HIS A 19 -11.39 -19.34 4.22
N PRO A 20 -12.36 -19.52 3.31
CA PRO A 20 -12.09 -20.12 2.01
C PRO A 20 -11.00 -19.33 1.28
N LYS A 21 -10.08 -20.05 0.62
CA LYS A 21 -9.07 -19.39 -0.21
C LYS A 21 -9.74 -18.77 -1.44
N PRO A 22 -9.48 -17.49 -1.76
CA PRO A 22 -9.94 -16.89 -3.00
C PRO A 22 -9.46 -17.67 -4.22
N VAL A 23 -10.30 -17.72 -5.26
CA VAL A 23 -10.01 -18.39 -6.54
C VAL A 23 -9.85 -17.43 -7.69
N VAL A 24 -10.31 -16.19 -7.51
CA VAL A 24 -10.16 -15.09 -8.48
C VAL A 24 -9.50 -13.91 -7.79
N HIS A 25 -8.55 -13.29 -8.47
CA HIS A 25 -7.87 -12.06 -8.05
C HIS A 25 -7.85 -11.06 -9.20
N ALA A 26 -7.98 -9.78 -8.87
CA ALA A 26 -7.67 -8.68 -9.77
C ALA A 26 -6.79 -7.68 -9.00
N THR A 27 -5.62 -7.37 -9.53
CA THR A 27 -4.60 -6.56 -8.85
C THR A 27 -4.16 -5.43 -9.75
N ALA A 28 -4.04 -4.22 -9.21
CA ALA A 28 -3.53 -3.05 -9.92
C ALA A 28 -2.56 -2.26 -9.05
N LEU A 29 -1.63 -1.56 -9.73
CA LEU A 29 -0.95 -0.39 -9.20
C LEU A 29 -1.65 0.86 -9.72
N VAL A 30 -1.88 1.81 -8.84
CA VAL A 30 -2.61 3.04 -9.12
C VAL A 30 -1.76 4.22 -8.69
N ALA A 31 -1.45 5.11 -9.62
CA ALA A 31 -0.66 6.30 -9.37
C ALA A 31 -1.57 7.51 -9.07
N LEU A 32 -1.30 8.20 -7.99
CA LEU A 32 -2.05 9.38 -7.54
C LEU A 32 -1.14 10.59 -7.41
N GLU A 33 -1.64 11.77 -7.83
CA GLU A 33 -1.01 13.06 -7.54
C GLU A 33 -1.43 13.59 -6.16
N ASP A 34 -2.65 13.25 -5.71
CA ASP A 34 -3.17 13.62 -4.39
C ASP A 34 -3.73 12.38 -3.68
N LEU A 35 -3.11 12.02 -2.56
CA LEU A 35 -3.53 10.86 -1.75
C LEU A 35 -4.91 11.06 -1.08
N ARG A 36 -5.43 12.28 -1.02
CA ARG A 36 -6.75 12.58 -0.45
C ARG A 36 -7.91 11.93 -1.20
N VAL A 37 -7.69 11.52 -2.46
CA VAL A 37 -8.70 10.80 -3.25
C VAL A 37 -8.82 9.32 -2.85
N ALA A 38 -7.82 8.76 -2.18
CA ALA A 38 -7.74 7.32 -1.89
C ALA A 38 -8.91 6.77 -1.07
N PRO A 39 -9.44 7.44 -0.03
CA PRO A 39 -10.60 6.92 0.69
C PRO A 39 -11.86 6.81 -0.17
N ALA A 40 -12.11 7.79 -1.06
CA ALA A 40 -13.24 7.76 -1.97
C ALA A 40 -13.09 6.64 -3.02
N LEU A 41 -11.88 6.43 -3.51
CA LEU A 41 -11.56 5.35 -4.45
C LEU A 41 -11.73 3.97 -3.81
N LEU A 42 -11.29 3.81 -2.55
CA LEU A 42 -11.51 2.58 -1.77
C LEU A 42 -13.01 2.27 -1.64
N ASN A 43 -13.81 3.25 -1.24
CA ASN A 43 -15.26 3.07 -1.10
C ASN A 43 -15.90 2.68 -2.43
N ALA A 44 -15.51 3.31 -3.54
CA ALA A 44 -16.02 2.97 -4.86
C ALA A 44 -15.72 1.51 -5.25
N PHE A 45 -14.50 1.02 -4.98
CA PHE A 45 -14.17 -0.39 -5.23
C PHE A 45 -14.90 -1.35 -4.29
N GLN A 46 -15.06 -1.01 -3.01
CA GLN A 46 -15.82 -1.82 -2.06
C GLN A 46 -17.27 -1.95 -2.48
N ASP A 47 -17.91 -0.85 -2.87
CA ASP A 47 -19.30 -0.83 -3.30
C ASP A 47 -19.49 -1.61 -4.61
N ALA A 48 -18.64 -1.38 -5.63
CA ALA A 48 -18.72 -2.05 -6.91
C ALA A 48 -18.45 -3.56 -6.83
N SER A 49 -17.56 -3.98 -5.94
CA SER A 49 -17.14 -5.39 -5.81
C SER A 49 -17.88 -6.16 -4.71
N GLY A 50 -18.85 -5.55 -4.02
CA GLY A 50 -19.50 -6.19 -2.88
C GLY A 50 -18.54 -6.50 -1.73
N ASN A 51 -17.62 -5.60 -1.43
CA ASN A 51 -16.56 -5.71 -0.41
C ASN A 51 -15.51 -6.79 -0.72
N ALA A 52 -15.17 -7.01 -1.99
CA ALA A 52 -14.10 -7.93 -2.38
C ALA A 52 -12.69 -7.32 -2.31
N VAL A 53 -12.52 -6.08 -1.84
CA VAL A 53 -11.19 -5.47 -1.62
C VAL A 53 -10.48 -6.21 -0.50
N THR A 54 -9.37 -6.86 -0.81
CA THR A 54 -8.56 -7.65 0.13
C THR A 54 -7.22 -7.00 0.45
N ALA A 55 -6.76 -6.09 -0.41
CA ALA A 55 -5.60 -5.25 -0.14
C ALA A 55 -5.80 -3.85 -0.72
N TYR A 56 -5.38 -2.86 0.05
CA TYR A 56 -5.36 -1.46 -0.35
C TYR A 56 -4.17 -0.80 0.35
N GLU A 57 -3.01 -0.86 -0.35
CA GLU A 57 -1.70 -0.57 0.22
C GLU A 57 -1.12 0.69 -0.39
N PHE A 58 -0.59 1.58 0.43
CA PHE A 58 0.09 2.78 -0.02
C PHE A 58 1.61 2.60 -0.02
N MET A 59 2.27 3.20 -0.99
CA MET A 59 3.73 3.32 -1.10
C MET A 59 4.10 4.75 -1.50
N SER A 60 5.01 5.37 -0.75
CA SER A 60 5.52 6.70 -1.07
C SER A 60 6.45 6.69 -2.29
N ARG A 61 6.65 7.86 -2.92
CA ARG A 61 7.63 8.04 -3.99
C ARG A 61 9.03 7.57 -3.59
N SER A 62 9.47 7.92 -2.40
CA SER A 62 10.78 7.55 -1.86
C SER A 62 10.91 6.04 -1.68
N TYR A 63 9.84 5.37 -1.25
CA TYR A 63 9.77 3.92 -1.16
C TYR A 63 9.96 3.25 -2.53
N VAL A 64 9.18 3.67 -3.54
CA VAL A 64 9.27 3.10 -4.89
C VAL A 64 10.66 3.30 -5.48
N ALA A 65 11.22 4.51 -5.31
CA ALA A 65 12.59 4.80 -5.75
C ALA A 65 13.66 3.97 -5.01
N GLY A 66 13.42 3.65 -3.74
CA GLY A 66 14.25 2.73 -2.95
C GLY A 66 14.19 1.30 -3.50
N TYR A 67 12.98 0.80 -3.78
CA TYR A 67 12.78 -0.53 -4.36
C TYR A 67 13.46 -0.69 -5.73
N GLU A 68 13.34 0.31 -6.62
CA GLU A 68 14.01 0.28 -7.93
C GLU A 68 15.54 0.17 -7.83
N LYS A 69 16.13 0.70 -6.76
CA LYS A 69 17.57 0.58 -6.47
C LYS A 69 17.93 -0.76 -5.84
N LEU A 70 17.09 -1.25 -4.92
CA LEU A 70 17.29 -2.51 -4.22
C LEU A 70 17.22 -3.70 -5.18
N ALA A 71 16.30 -3.67 -6.12
CA ALA A 71 16.03 -4.73 -7.08
C ALA A 71 16.28 -4.27 -8.55
N PRO A 72 17.53 -3.97 -8.95
CA PRO A 72 17.83 -3.51 -10.28
C PRO A 72 17.50 -4.60 -11.32
N GLY A 73 16.75 -4.23 -12.35
CA GLY A 73 16.28 -5.15 -13.40
C GLY A 73 14.86 -5.67 -13.18
N THR A 74 14.18 -5.31 -12.10
CA THR A 74 12.74 -5.53 -11.98
C THR A 74 11.97 -4.63 -12.95
N ARG A 75 10.74 -5.04 -13.23
CA ARG A 75 9.84 -4.27 -14.09
C ARG A 75 9.54 -2.90 -13.47
N ARG A 76 9.77 -1.85 -14.24
CA ARG A 76 9.25 -0.52 -13.93
C ARG A 76 7.80 -0.45 -14.40
N PHE A 77 6.89 -0.08 -13.51
CA PHE A 77 5.45 -0.07 -13.80
C PHE A 77 4.98 1.24 -14.41
N PHE A 78 5.61 2.36 -14.05
CA PHE A 78 5.26 3.70 -14.54
C PHE A 78 6.47 4.40 -15.13
N ASP A 79 6.28 5.15 -16.22
CA ASP A 79 7.35 5.96 -16.82
C ASP A 79 7.64 7.23 -16.01
N ALA A 80 6.61 7.77 -15.35
CA ALA A 80 6.72 8.92 -14.47
C ALA A 80 6.85 8.51 -12.99
N SER A 81 7.32 9.45 -12.17
CA SER A 81 7.40 9.28 -10.71
C SER A 81 6.27 10.04 -10.04
N TYR A 82 5.43 9.34 -9.33
CA TYR A 82 4.24 9.89 -8.66
C TYR A 82 4.46 10.00 -7.15
N PRO A 83 3.81 10.96 -6.45
CA PRO A 83 3.93 11.13 -5.01
C PRO A 83 3.37 9.95 -4.21
N ALA A 84 2.35 9.29 -4.73
CA ALA A 84 1.67 8.18 -4.09
C ALA A 84 1.35 7.07 -5.09
N ILE A 85 1.66 5.84 -4.71
CA ILE A 85 1.28 4.64 -5.43
C ILE A 85 0.40 3.79 -4.50
N LEU A 86 -0.73 3.33 -5.00
CA LEU A 86 -1.56 2.34 -4.32
C LEU A 86 -1.45 0.99 -5.01
N LEU A 87 -1.34 -0.09 -4.23
CA LEU A 87 -1.64 -1.44 -4.66
C LEU A 87 -3.08 -1.73 -4.26
N VAL A 88 -3.90 -2.09 -5.22
CA VAL A 88 -5.30 -2.47 -5.02
C VAL A 88 -5.46 -3.92 -5.43
N GLU A 89 -6.00 -4.76 -4.54
CA GLU A 89 -6.36 -6.13 -4.88
C GLU A 89 -7.81 -6.43 -4.50
N LEU A 90 -8.56 -6.92 -5.45
CA LEU A 90 -9.86 -7.52 -5.27
C LEU A 90 -9.70 -9.04 -5.31
N ALA A 91 -10.36 -9.76 -4.41
CA ALA A 91 -10.32 -11.21 -4.42
C ALA A 91 -11.66 -11.83 -4.01
N SER A 92 -12.05 -12.93 -4.65
CA SER A 92 -13.31 -13.62 -4.38
C SER A 92 -13.14 -15.13 -4.38
N VAL A 93 -13.97 -15.79 -3.56
CA VAL A 93 -14.15 -17.27 -3.56
C VAL A 93 -15.14 -17.72 -4.63
N ARG A 94 -15.79 -16.79 -5.31
CA ARG A 94 -16.71 -17.03 -6.44
C ARG A 94 -16.02 -16.64 -7.73
N ASN A 95 -16.46 -17.24 -8.83
CA ASN A 95 -16.00 -16.82 -10.15
C ASN A 95 -16.72 -15.52 -10.52
N GLU A 96 -16.12 -14.39 -10.21
CA GLU A 96 -16.62 -13.04 -10.44
C GLU A 96 -15.69 -12.28 -11.38
N GLU A 97 -16.22 -11.34 -12.14
CA GLU A 97 -15.46 -10.53 -13.11
C GLU A 97 -14.77 -9.35 -12.42
N LEU A 98 -13.92 -9.64 -11.41
CA LEU A 98 -13.23 -8.62 -10.61
C LEU A 98 -12.30 -7.74 -11.45
N ALA A 99 -11.72 -8.28 -12.50
CA ALA A 99 -10.86 -7.52 -13.41
C ALA A 99 -11.64 -6.42 -14.13
N GLU A 100 -12.87 -6.70 -14.59
CA GLU A 100 -13.74 -5.72 -15.24
C GLU A 100 -14.19 -4.63 -14.27
N ILE A 101 -14.51 -5.01 -13.02
CA ILE A 101 -14.84 -4.03 -11.96
C ILE A 101 -13.65 -3.08 -11.71
N LEU A 102 -12.44 -3.63 -11.60
CA LEU A 102 -11.23 -2.84 -11.36
C LEU A 102 -10.91 -1.94 -12.56
N GLU A 103 -11.01 -2.46 -13.79
CA GLU A 103 -10.78 -1.72 -15.03
C GLU A 103 -11.77 -0.57 -15.19
N THR A 104 -13.07 -0.84 -15.00
CA THR A 104 -14.13 0.17 -15.10
C THR A 104 -13.94 1.26 -14.04
N GLY A 105 -13.72 0.90 -12.78
CA GLY A 105 -13.55 1.85 -11.70
C GLY A 105 -12.31 2.73 -11.87
N LEU A 106 -11.19 2.16 -12.35
CA LEU A 106 -9.97 2.92 -12.64
C LEU A 106 -10.17 3.84 -13.86
N GLY A 107 -10.83 3.37 -14.93
CA GLY A 107 -11.15 4.17 -16.09
C GLY A 107 -11.97 5.41 -15.73
N GLU A 108 -13.04 5.23 -14.95
CA GLU A 108 -13.84 6.36 -14.46
C GLU A 108 -13.05 7.32 -13.56
N ALA A 109 -12.18 6.80 -12.72
CA ALA A 109 -11.35 7.62 -11.83
C ALA A 109 -10.30 8.43 -12.62
N MET A 110 -9.73 7.85 -13.69
CA MET A 110 -8.83 8.54 -14.60
C MET A 110 -9.54 9.65 -15.39
N GLU A 111 -10.74 9.37 -15.92
CA GLU A 111 -11.56 10.39 -16.62
C GLU A 111 -11.90 11.58 -15.72
N LYS A 112 -12.12 11.34 -14.42
CA LYS A 112 -12.36 12.39 -13.40
C LYS A 112 -11.08 13.09 -12.94
N GLY A 113 -9.89 12.65 -13.38
CA GLY A 113 -8.60 13.16 -12.94
C GLY A 113 -8.22 12.80 -11.51
N ALA A 114 -8.89 11.83 -10.89
CA ALA A 114 -8.58 11.34 -9.55
C ALA A 114 -7.40 10.36 -9.54
N VAL A 115 -7.23 9.61 -10.63
CA VAL A 115 -6.11 8.68 -10.88
C VAL A 115 -5.28 9.23 -12.04
N ALA A 116 -3.96 9.34 -11.82
CA ALA A 116 -3.04 9.85 -12.84
C ALA A 116 -2.63 8.76 -13.85
N ASP A 117 -2.39 7.55 -13.37
CA ASP A 117 -1.99 6.38 -14.18
C ASP A 117 -2.36 5.10 -13.44
N ALA A 118 -2.52 3.98 -14.17
CA ALA A 118 -2.82 2.70 -13.57
C ALA A 118 -2.28 1.53 -14.40
N VAL A 119 -1.80 0.49 -13.74
CA VAL A 119 -1.37 -0.76 -14.35
C VAL A 119 -2.11 -1.92 -13.71
N ILE A 120 -2.95 -2.62 -14.50
CA ILE A 120 -3.67 -3.82 -14.06
C ILE A 120 -2.85 -5.05 -14.43
N ALA A 121 -2.64 -5.94 -13.47
CA ALA A 121 -1.93 -7.21 -13.71
C ALA A 121 -2.74 -8.09 -14.67
N GLN A 122 -2.11 -8.51 -15.77
CA GLN A 122 -2.69 -9.39 -16.78
C GLN A 122 -2.28 -10.87 -16.60
N SER A 123 -1.49 -11.18 -15.58
CA SER A 123 -1.03 -12.52 -15.27
C SER A 123 -0.60 -12.65 -13.79
N ASP A 124 -0.54 -13.88 -13.30
CA ASP A 124 -0.04 -14.17 -11.94
C ASP A 124 1.40 -13.69 -11.75
N THR A 125 2.24 -13.73 -12.77
CA THR A 125 3.61 -13.22 -12.71
C THR A 125 3.60 -11.70 -12.48
N GLN A 126 2.81 -10.95 -13.23
CA GLN A 126 2.70 -9.50 -13.02
C GLN A 126 2.12 -9.17 -11.64
N ARG A 127 1.14 -9.95 -11.18
CA ARG A 127 0.61 -9.83 -9.82
C ARG A 127 1.70 -10.03 -8.77
N GLN A 128 2.52 -11.07 -8.93
CA GLN A 128 3.64 -11.35 -8.04
C GLN A 128 4.69 -10.23 -8.05
N ASP A 129 5.01 -9.67 -9.22
CA ASP A 129 5.93 -8.54 -9.35
C ASP A 129 5.42 -7.29 -8.60
N ILE A 130 4.11 -7.02 -8.69
CA ILE A 130 3.44 -5.94 -7.94
C ILE A 130 3.56 -6.16 -6.43
N TRP A 131 3.24 -7.37 -5.97
CA TRP A 131 3.34 -7.72 -4.55
C TRP A 131 4.78 -7.72 -4.05
N ALA A 132 5.75 -8.19 -4.84
CA ALA A 132 7.16 -8.16 -4.47
C ALA A 132 7.64 -6.74 -4.15
N MET A 133 7.17 -5.73 -4.89
CA MET A 133 7.47 -4.33 -4.57
C MET A 133 6.92 -3.95 -3.19
N ARG A 134 5.69 -4.32 -2.85
CA ARG A 134 5.09 -3.97 -1.56
C ARG A 134 5.72 -4.76 -0.40
N GLU A 135 6.07 -6.01 -0.62
CA GLU A 135 6.65 -6.90 0.40
C GLU A 135 8.11 -6.58 0.74
N ALA A 136 8.80 -5.77 -0.07
CA ALA A 136 10.17 -5.32 0.19
C ALA A 136 10.29 -4.30 1.36
N ALA A 137 9.19 -3.96 2.03
CA ALA A 137 9.14 -2.91 3.05
C ALA A 137 10.16 -3.10 4.17
N ALA A 138 10.24 -4.29 4.74
CA ALA A 138 11.19 -4.57 5.81
C ALA A 138 12.66 -4.52 5.33
N GLU A 139 12.94 -5.03 4.13
CA GLU A 139 14.29 -4.99 3.56
C GLU A 139 14.75 -3.55 3.32
N LEU A 140 13.88 -2.70 2.79
CA LEU A 140 14.15 -1.28 2.59
C LEU A 140 14.30 -0.53 3.91
N ALA A 141 13.43 -0.77 4.88
CA ALA A 141 13.46 -0.09 6.18
C ALA A 141 14.78 -0.31 6.91
N PHE A 142 15.33 -1.52 6.83
CA PHE A 142 16.55 -1.90 7.54
C PHE A 142 17.82 -1.90 6.67
N GLU A 143 17.78 -1.32 5.45
CA GLU A 143 18.94 -1.19 4.57
C GLU A 143 20.04 -0.32 5.18
N LYS A 144 19.68 0.68 5.98
CA LYS A 144 20.60 1.67 6.57
C LYS A 144 20.43 1.76 8.08
N HIS A 145 21.51 2.18 8.76
CA HIS A 145 21.53 2.44 10.20
C HIS A 145 22.25 3.77 10.51
N PRO A 146 21.83 4.51 11.54
CA PRO A 146 20.69 4.23 12.42
C PRO A 146 19.35 4.34 11.68
N VAL A 147 18.32 3.68 12.19
CA VAL A 147 16.97 3.72 11.67
C VAL A 147 15.97 3.98 12.79
N ILE A 148 14.97 4.79 12.51
CA ILE A 148 13.78 4.97 13.33
C ILE A 148 12.60 4.49 12.49
N ASP A 149 12.02 3.39 12.89
CA ASP A 149 10.85 2.81 12.25
C ASP A 149 9.65 2.93 13.17
N THR A 150 8.57 3.52 12.68
CA THR A 150 7.36 3.77 13.46
C THR A 150 6.18 3.03 12.87
N ASP A 151 5.30 2.56 13.72
CA ASP A 151 4.08 1.85 13.39
C ASP A 151 2.91 2.57 14.08
N VAL A 152 2.14 3.33 13.31
CA VAL A 152 1.07 4.18 13.82
C VAL A 152 -0.23 3.93 13.08
N ALA A 153 -1.36 4.09 13.77
CA ALA A 153 -2.68 3.99 13.16
C ALA A 153 -3.41 5.34 13.27
N VAL A 154 -3.99 5.77 12.16
CA VAL A 154 -4.80 6.98 12.08
C VAL A 154 -6.11 6.70 11.33
N PRO A 155 -7.18 7.51 11.53
CA PRO A 155 -8.38 7.41 10.69
C PRO A 155 -8.03 7.56 9.21
N LEU A 156 -8.76 6.84 8.33
CA LEU A 156 -8.47 6.80 6.89
C LEU A 156 -8.44 8.19 6.23
N ASP A 157 -9.32 9.08 6.66
CA ASP A 157 -9.40 10.47 6.19
C ASP A 157 -8.24 11.35 6.70
N ARG A 158 -7.39 10.84 7.58
CA ARG A 158 -6.23 11.54 8.15
C ARG A 158 -4.88 11.04 7.63
N ILE A 159 -4.85 9.95 6.88
CA ILE A 159 -3.60 9.37 6.36
C ILE A 159 -2.86 10.38 5.48
N ALA A 160 -3.57 11.01 4.54
CA ALA A 160 -2.97 11.99 3.64
C ALA A 160 -2.40 13.20 4.40
N ASP A 161 -3.16 13.74 5.36
CA ASP A 161 -2.70 14.86 6.20
C ASP A 161 -1.48 14.48 7.05
N TYR A 162 -1.44 13.26 7.58
CA TYR A 162 -0.29 12.74 8.35
C TYR A 162 0.95 12.66 7.46
N LEU A 163 0.85 12.00 6.32
CA LEU A 163 1.97 11.78 5.40
C LEU A 163 2.48 13.06 4.75
N GLU A 164 1.64 14.06 4.56
CA GLU A 164 2.05 15.38 4.06
C GLU A 164 2.78 16.20 5.14
N ARG A 165 2.35 16.08 6.39
CA ARG A 165 2.82 16.92 7.50
C ARG A 165 4.11 16.40 8.14
N ILE A 166 4.26 15.06 8.24
CA ILE A 166 5.36 14.46 9.01
C ILE A 166 6.75 14.80 8.47
N PRO A 167 7.01 14.85 7.14
CA PRO A 167 8.32 15.22 6.62
C PRO A 167 8.75 16.64 7.02
N GLY A 168 7.79 17.57 7.07
CA GLY A 168 8.07 18.95 7.53
C GLY A 168 8.52 19.00 9.00
N LEU A 169 7.87 18.23 9.88
CA LEU A 169 8.26 18.14 11.28
C LEU A 169 9.63 17.46 11.45
N MET A 170 9.92 16.45 10.65
CA MET A 170 11.22 15.78 10.68
C MET A 170 12.34 16.71 10.21
N ALA A 171 12.11 17.53 9.19
CA ALA A 171 13.09 18.50 8.70
C ALA A 171 13.43 19.59 9.73
N GLU A 172 12.54 19.92 10.67
CA GLU A 172 12.83 20.82 11.78
C GLU A 172 13.80 20.20 12.79
N ILE A 173 13.79 18.88 12.92
CA ILE A 173 14.65 18.12 13.87
C ILE A 173 16.00 17.79 13.22
N ASP A 174 15.97 17.25 12.02
CA ASP A 174 17.13 16.86 11.23
C ASP A 174 16.93 17.21 9.75
N PRO A 175 17.50 18.32 9.26
CA PRO A 175 17.37 18.70 7.86
C PRO A 175 18.00 17.72 6.86
N GLY A 176 18.83 16.80 7.33
CA GLY A 176 19.52 15.81 6.49
C GLY A 176 18.82 14.46 6.39
N PHE A 177 17.71 14.29 7.09
CA PHE A 177 17.00 13.00 7.11
C PHE A 177 16.57 12.52 5.72
N THR A 178 16.41 11.22 5.59
CA THR A 178 15.71 10.58 4.47
C THR A 178 14.63 9.68 5.00
N ASP A 179 13.58 9.46 4.25
CA ASP A 179 12.43 8.69 4.68
C ASP A 179 11.84 7.79 3.59
N ILE A 180 11.07 6.81 4.04
CA ILE A 180 10.09 6.09 3.23
C ILE A 180 8.81 5.92 4.04
N ALA A 181 7.69 5.78 3.35
CA ALA A 181 6.41 5.45 3.96
C ALA A 181 5.68 4.38 3.16
N VAL A 182 5.13 3.41 3.88
CA VAL A 182 4.15 2.46 3.37
C VAL A 182 2.99 2.37 4.35
N ALA A 183 1.80 2.02 3.87
CA ALA A 183 0.65 1.88 4.75
C ALA A 183 -0.27 0.76 4.29
N HIS A 184 -0.84 0.04 5.25
CA HIS A 184 -2.08 -0.69 5.07
C HIS A 184 -3.21 0.33 5.05
N PHE A 185 -3.38 0.98 3.88
CA PHE A 185 -4.28 2.14 3.79
C PHE A 185 -5.72 1.76 4.17
N GLY A 186 -6.14 0.51 3.88
CA GLY A 186 -7.48 0.03 4.15
C GLY A 186 -7.88 -0.01 5.65
N ASP A 187 -6.92 -0.02 6.57
CA ASP A 187 -7.16 -0.03 8.02
C ASP A 187 -6.49 1.13 8.79
N GLY A 188 -5.78 2.02 8.08
CA GLY A 188 -5.18 3.21 8.64
C GLY A 188 -3.81 3.02 9.27
N ASN A 189 -3.20 1.84 9.15
CA ASN A 189 -1.88 1.55 9.69
C ASN A 189 -0.77 2.07 8.76
N ILE A 190 0.14 2.88 9.31
CA ILE A 190 1.23 3.53 8.58
C ILE A 190 2.56 3.09 9.18
N HIS A 191 3.45 2.59 8.35
CA HIS A 191 4.87 2.39 8.66
C HIS A 191 5.64 3.56 8.05
N TYR A 192 6.24 4.38 8.91
CA TYR A 192 7.04 5.52 8.51
C TYR A 192 8.46 5.33 9.03
N THR A 193 9.39 5.14 8.11
CA THR A 193 10.80 4.87 8.39
C THR A 193 11.64 6.10 8.10
N VAL A 194 12.52 6.45 9.04
CA VAL A 194 13.42 7.60 8.95
C VAL A 194 14.86 7.16 9.17
N TRP A 195 15.76 7.67 8.37
CA TRP A 195 17.20 7.57 8.55
C TRP A 195 17.75 8.99 8.80
N PRO A 196 18.25 9.24 10.04
CA PRO A 196 18.89 10.49 10.41
C PRO A 196 20.18 10.78 9.65
#